data_980aed9f3253b275d7d43f00bce4fe2f
#
_entry.id   980aed9f3253b275d7d43f00bce4fe2f
#
_cell.length_a   1.000
_cell.length_b   1.000
_cell.length_c   1.000
_cell.angle_alpha   90.00
_cell.angle_beta   90.00
_cell.angle_gamma   90.00
#
_symmetry.space_group_name_H-M   'P 1'
#
loop_
_entity.id
_entity.type
_entity.pdbx_description
1 polymer ?
#
loop_
_entity_poly.entity_id
_entity_poly.type
_entity_poly.pdbx_seq_one_letter_code
_entity_poly.pdbx_strand_id
1 'polypeptide(L)'
;TIYFGLALGLLFSSCQKSNIYHPDREIKSSNWFEPSPFGMAYVQRGSFNMGASGDEVTQIPNSSKTVSVEAFWMDDTEITNNEYRQFVYWVRDSIARKLLGETYTDFAITESKRGVPLDEPTINWYERIDWDDPDYQNAMDELYIPEGERFLFKKEVDPRKLVYDYYWVDFKQAAQRKNSFNYETQKYEGSIVNPDGEIIPVENRSSFLMHESVPVYPDTLCWIRDFAYTYNEPFTLKYFSHAAFDDYPVVG
;
A
#
# COMPACT_ATOMS: atom_id res chain seq x y z
N THR A 1 7.98 -71.63 17.44
CA THR A 1 9.03 -70.89 16.69
C THR A 1 8.45 -69.89 15.67
N ILE A 2 7.20 -70.04 15.20
CA ILE A 2 6.55 -69.18 14.20
C ILE A 2 6.10 -67.83 14.85
N TYR A 3 5.70 -67.86 16.12
CA TYR A 3 5.25 -66.62 16.82
C TYR A 3 6.39 -65.68 17.22
N PHE A 4 7.62 -66.16 17.32
CA PHE A 4 8.78 -65.32 17.67
C PHE A 4 9.26 -64.49 16.44
N GLY A 5 9.09 -65.01 15.24
CA GLY A 5 9.40 -64.31 14.00
C GLY A 5 8.43 -63.15 13.69
N LEU A 6 7.15 -63.32 14.08
CA LEU A 6 6.12 -62.29 13.85
C LEU A 6 6.25 -61.07 14.80
N ALA A 7 6.71 -61.32 16.04
CA ALA A 7 6.96 -60.28 17.02
C ALA A 7 8.21 -59.42 16.68
N LEU A 8 9.22 -60.03 16.03
CA LEU A 8 10.44 -59.32 15.64
C LEU A 8 10.21 -58.45 14.37
N GLY A 9 9.26 -58.82 13.51
CA GLY A 9 8.90 -58.01 12.33
C GLY A 9 8.16 -56.71 12.63
N LEU A 10 7.48 -56.62 13.77
CA LEU A 10 6.73 -55.42 14.17
C LEU A 10 7.60 -54.34 14.82
N LEU A 11 8.85 -54.65 15.19
CA LEU A 11 9.77 -53.67 15.77
C LEU A 11 10.52 -52.81 14.74
N PHE A 12 10.43 -53.10 13.46
CA PHE A 12 11.12 -52.36 12.41
C PHE A 12 10.23 -51.41 11.60
N SER A 13 8.94 -51.29 11.91
CA SER A 13 8.03 -50.40 11.18
C SER A 13 7.89 -49.00 11.80
N SER A 14 8.75 -48.59 12.71
CA SER A 14 8.71 -47.30 13.36
C SER A 14 9.83 -46.35 12.86
N CYS A 15 10.06 -46.29 11.56
CA CYS A 15 10.78 -45.17 10.95
C CYS A 15 9.78 -44.25 10.27
N GLN A 16 8.99 -43.57 11.09
CA GLN A 16 8.32 -42.36 10.66
C GLN A 16 9.41 -41.35 10.35
N LYS A 17 9.58 -40.97 9.07
CA LYS A 17 10.40 -39.83 8.68
C LYS A 17 9.82 -38.60 9.35
N SER A 18 10.39 -38.22 10.50
CA SER A 18 10.13 -36.91 11.05
C SER A 18 10.61 -35.90 10.00
N ASN A 19 9.73 -35.02 9.55
CA ASN A 19 10.09 -33.84 8.77
C ASN A 19 10.83 -32.84 9.69
N ILE A 20 11.95 -33.29 10.27
CA ILE A 20 12.84 -32.40 10.99
C ILE A 20 13.52 -31.57 9.92
N TYR A 21 13.34 -30.27 10.00
CA TYR A 21 14.09 -29.29 9.22
C TYR A 21 15.59 -29.54 9.43
N HIS A 22 16.26 -30.08 8.44
CA HIS A 22 17.70 -30.19 8.41
C HIS A 22 18.25 -28.91 7.78
N PRO A 23 18.98 -28.07 8.55
CA PRO A 23 19.56 -26.84 7.99
C PRO A 23 20.56 -27.11 6.87
N ASP A 24 21.12 -28.32 6.79
CA ASP A 24 22.08 -28.75 5.75
C ASP A 24 21.40 -29.34 4.49
N ARG A 25 20.10 -29.41 4.46
CA ARG A 25 19.42 -29.68 3.20
C ARG A 25 19.54 -28.45 2.34
N GLU A 26 20.42 -28.49 1.35
CA GLU A 26 20.34 -27.56 0.23
C GLU A 26 18.89 -27.58 -0.28
N ILE A 27 18.12 -26.60 0.14
CA ILE A 27 16.89 -26.26 -0.54
C ILE A 27 17.38 -25.91 -1.93
N LYS A 28 17.26 -26.85 -2.90
CA LYS A 28 17.36 -26.49 -4.31
C LYS A 28 16.30 -25.42 -4.48
N SER A 29 16.69 -24.18 -4.30
CA SER A 29 15.86 -23.04 -4.66
C SER A 29 15.55 -23.32 -6.13
N SER A 30 14.28 -23.70 -6.41
CA SER A 30 13.78 -23.52 -7.76
C SER A 30 14.27 -22.13 -8.16
N ASN A 31 14.80 -21.97 -9.35
CA ASN A 31 15.26 -20.68 -9.86
C ASN A 31 14.10 -19.68 -9.88
N TRP A 32 13.60 -19.35 -8.69
CA TRP A 32 12.61 -18.32 -8.53
C TRP A 32 13.35 -16.98 -8.66
N PHE A 33 12.93 -16.21 -9.59
CA PHE A 33 13.32 -14.84 -9.73
C PHE A 33 12.06 -13.99 -9.71
N GLU A 34 12.16 -12.85 -9.12
CA GLU A 34 11.09 -11.87 -9.12
C GLU A 34 10.86 -11.39 -10.56
N PRO A 35 9.64 -11.53 -11.10
CA PRO A 35 9.35 -11.02 -12.43
C PRO A 35 9.48 -9.49 -12.41
N SER A 36 10.11 -8.94 -13.45
CA SER A 36 10.20 -7.48 -13.62
C SER A 36 8.80 -6.88 -13.64
N PRO A 37 8.47 -5.93 -12.74
CA PRO A 37 7.22 -5.20 -12.82
C PRO A 37 7.13 -4.44 -14.14
N PHE A 38 5.92 -4.35 -14.68
CA PHE A 38 5.69 -3.66 -15.95
C PHE A 38 6.02 -2.17 -15.81
N GLY A 39 6.78 -1.60 -16.76
CA GLY A 39 7.15 -0.19 -16.78
C GLY A 39 8.19 0.22 -15.73
N MET A 40 8.88 -0.75 -15.08
CA MET A 40 9.90 -0.46 -14.08
C MET A 40 11.28 -0.94 -14.49
N ALA A 41 12.28 -0.12 -14.20
CA ALA A 41 13.70 -0.44 -14.33
C ALA A 41 14.28 -0.91 -12.99
N TYR A 42 15.06 -1.99 -13.02
CA TYR A 42 15.76 -2.46 -11.83
C TYR A 42 17.01 -1.63 -11.57
N VAL A 43 17.07 -0.95 -10.45
CA VAL A 43 18.24 -0.20 -9.98
C VAL A 43 19.00 -1.09 -9.00
N GLN A 44 20.23 -1.45 -9.37
CA GLN A 44 21.09 -2.27 -8.52
C GLN A 44 21.55 -1.48 -7.29
N ARG A 45 21.81 -2.21 -6.19
CA ARG A 45 22.45 -1.66 -5.00
C ARG A 45 23.76 -0.96 -5.37
N GLY A 46 23.94 0.27 -4.86
CA GLY A 46 25.13 1.05 -5.14
C GLY A 46 25.28 2.28 -4.24
N SER A 47 26.27 3.09 -4.55
CA SER A 47 26.46 4.39 -3.92
C SER A 47 26.76 5.45 -4.97
N PHE A 48 26.30 6.65 -4.74
CA PHE A 48 26.55 7.80 -5.61
C PHE A 48 26.78 9.06 -4.78
N ASN A 49 27.39 10.06 -5.40
CA ASN A 49 27.60 11.36 -4.78
C ASN A 49 26.43 12.29 -5.15
N MET A 50 25.66 12.67 -4.15
CA MET A 50 24.55 13.62 -4.27
C MET A 50 25.04 15.03 -3.94
N GLY A 51 24.71 16.00 -4.76
CA GLY A 51 25.09 17.41 -4.63
C GLY A 51 25.85 17.91 -5.87
N ALA A 52 25.99 19.24 -5.99
CA ALA A 52 26.66 19.86 -7.13
C ALA A 52 28.17 19.51 -7.13
N SER A 53 28.65 18.95 -8.21
CA SER A 53 30.10 18.87 -8.47
C SER A 53 30.56 20.25 -8.92
N GLY A 54 31.61 20.75 -8.29
CA GLY A 54 32.14 22.11 -8.22
C GLY A 54 32.42 22.92 -9.49
N ASP A 55 31.80 22.65 -10.63
CA ASP A 55 31.95 23.41 -11.88
C ASP A 55 30.80 24.39 -12.19
N GLU A 56 29.77 24.43 -11.38
CA GLU A 56 28.71 25.44 -11.57
C GLU A 56 28.95 26.67 -10.71
N VAL A 57 28.89 27.82 -11.38
CA VAL A 57 29.12 29.19 -10.92
C VAL A 57 28.15 29.65 -9.81
N THR A 58 27.54 28.76 -9.08
CA THR A 58 26.71 29.11 -7.92
C THR A 58 27.55 29.04 -6.65
N GLN A 59 27.81 30.23 -6.08
CA GLN A 59 28.56 30.46 -4.84
C GLN A 59 27.91 29.86 -3.57
N ILE A 60 27.13 28.81 -3.68
CA ILE A 60 26.58 28.08 -2.55
C ILE A 60 27.49 26.90 -2.29
N PRO A 61 28.12 26.77 -1.11
CA PRO A 61 28.93 25.60 -0.77
C PRO A 61 28.04 24.38 -0.59
N ASN A 62 27.69 23.72 -1.69
CA ASN A 62 27.02 22.44 -1.66
C ASN A 62 28.06 21.36 -1.39
N SER A 63 28.12 20.90 -0.15
CA SER A 63 28.90 19.74 0.20
C SER A 63 28.31 18.50 -0.49
N SER A 64 29.05 17.87 -1.38
CA SER A 64 28.64 16.58 -1.94
C SER A 64 28.61 15.55 -0.82
N LYS A 65 27.53 14.76 -0.78
CA LYS A 65 27.33 13.68 0.19
C LYS A 65 27.25 12.36 -0.55
N THR A 66 28.08 11.39 -0.16
CA THR A 66 27.95 10.01 -0.66
C THR A 66 26.75 9.36 0.00
N VAL A 67 25.81 8.88 -0.82
CA VAL A 67 24.58 8.19 -0.42
C VAL A 67 24.62 6.76 -0.94
N SER A 68 24.38 5.80 -0.06
CA SER A 68 24.22 4.40 -0.43
C SER A 68 22.73 4.06 -0.51
N VAL A 69 22.34 3.38 -1.57
CA VAL A 69 20.97 2.92 -1.79
C VAL A 69 20.95 1.40 -1.94
N GLU A 70 19.92 0.78 -1.40
CA GLU A 70 19.63 -0.64 -1.64
C GLU A 70 19.04 -0.81 -3.05
N ALA A 71 19.02 -2.04 -3.56
CA ALA A 71 18.40 -2.35 -4.83
C ALA A 71 16.87 -2.12 -4.77
N PHE A 72 16.29 -1.54 -5.83
CA PHE A 72 14.89 -1.24 -5.91
C PHE A 72 14.41 -1.20 -7.37
N TRP A 73 13.11 -1.28 -7.56
CA TRP A 73 12.44 -1.01 -8.82
C TRP A 73 12.02 0.45 -8.88
N MET A 74 12.21 1.08 -10.01
CA MET A 74 11.81 2.46 -10.24
C MET A 74 11.09 2.53 -11.59
N ASP A 75 9.99 3.29 -11.65
CA ASP A 75 9.33 3.56 -12.91
C ASP A 75 10.32 4.19 -13.90
N ASP A 76 10.29 3.76 -15.15
CA ASP A 76 11.17 4.25 -16.21
C ASP A 76 10.70 5.57 -16.82
N THR A 77 9.45 5.96 -16.54
CA THR A 77 8.83 7.22 -16.93
C THR A 77 8.09 7.85 -15.74
N GLU A 78 7.84 9.15 -15.81
CA GLU A 78 6.98 9.84 -14.85
C GLU A 78 5.54 9.33 -14.99
N ILE A 79 4.84 9.17 -13.85
CA ILE A 79 3.43 8.77 -13.84
C ILE A 79 2.58 9.88 -14.46
N THR A 80 1.78 9.53 -15.45
CA THR A 80 0.92 10.47 -16.16
C THR A 80 -0.40 10.75 -15.40
N ASN A 81 -1.05 11.87 -15.74
CA ASN A 81 -2.36 12.20 -15.18
C ASN A 81 -3.40 11.10 -15.42
N ASN A 82 -3.37 10.46 -16.59
CA ASN A 82 -4.28 9.38 -16.93
C ASN A 82 -4.04 8.14 -16.04
N GLU A 83 -2.79 7.74 -15.85
CA GLU A 83 -2.43 6.59 -15.02
C GLU A 83 -2.82 6.83 -13.57
N TYR A 84 -2.43 7.99 -13.02
CA TYR A 84 -2.76 8.32 -11.63
C TYR A 84 -4.27 8.47 -11.40
N ARG A 85 -5.00 8.97 -12.38
CA ARG A 85 -6.47 9.09 -12.33
C ARG A 85 -7.16 7.73 -12.21
N GLN A 86 -6.60 6.68 -12.80
CA GLN A 86 -7.11 5.32 -12.64
C GLN A 86 -7.01 4.87 -11.16
N PHE A 87 -5.90 5.19 -10.50
CA PHE A 87 -5.74 4.94 -9.07
C PHE A 87 -6.76 5.74 -8.23
N VAL A 88 -6.92 7.03 -8.50
CA VAL A 88 -7.89 7.88 -7.81
C VAL A 88 -9.32 7.35 -7.98
N TYR A 89 -9.69 6.90 -9.17
CA TYR A 89 -11.00 6.29 -9.43
C TYR A 89 -11.15 4.96 -8.72
N TRP A 90 -10.11 4.16 -8.64
CA TRP A 90 -10.14 2.92 -7.88
C TRP A 90 -10.37 3.18 -6.37
N VAL A 91 -9.72 4.19 -5.79
CA VAL A 91 -9.94 4.61 -4.40
C VAL A 91 -11.38 5.10 -4.21
N ARG A 92 -11.87 5.97 -5.11
CA ARG A 92 -13.24 6.44 -5.12
C ARG A 92 -14.25 5.28 -5.13
N ASP A 93 -14.07 4.36 -6.06
CA ASP A 93 -14.97 3.22 -6.23
C ASP A 93 -14.88 2.24 -5.03
N SER A 94 -13.71 2.14 -4.41
CA SER A 94 -13.49 1.37 -3.17
C SER A 94 -14.32 1.95 -2.01
N ILE A 95 -14.27 3.28 -1.80
CA ILE A 95 -15.02 3.97 -0.76
C ILE A 95 -16.52 3.87 -1.04
N ALA A 96 -16.92 4.13 -2.29
CA ALA A 96 -18.32 4.03 -2.72
C ALA A 96 -18.91 2.63 -2.44
N ARG A 97 -18.17 1.55 -2.77
CA ARG A 97 -18.62 0.18 -2.50
C ARG A 97 -18.69 -0.15 -1.02
N LYS A 98 -17.83 0.41 -0.20
CA LYS A 98 -17.92 0.25 1.26
C LYS A 98 -19.21 0.86 1.78
N LEU A 99 -19.51 2.10 1.40
CA LEU A 99 -20.73 2.80 1.79
C LEU A 99 -22.00 2.09 1.27
N LEU A 100 -22.00 1.67 0.01
CA LEU A 100 -23.10 0.89 -0.55
C LEU A 100 -23.27 -0.46 0.14
N GLY A 101 -22.17 -1.13 0.51
CA GLY A 101 -22.19 -2.42 1.19
C GLY A 101 -22.82 -2.39 2.58
N GLU A 102 -22.90 -1.22 3.23
CA GLU A 102 -23.64 -1.05 4.49
C GLU A 102 -25.17 -1.13 4.30
N THR A 103 -25.66 -0.73 3.13
CA THR A 103 -27.08 -0.70 2.82
C THR A 103 -27.50 -1.84 1.89
N TYR A 104 -26.67 -2.18 0.92
CA TYR A 104 -26.94 -3.17 -0.13
C TYR A 104 -25.96 -4.34 -0.03
N THR A 105 -26.48 -5.51 0.29
CA THR A 105 -25.68 -6.74 0.48
C THR A 105 -24.92 -7.18 -0.77
N ASP A 106 -25.34 -6.75 -1.96
CA ASP A 106 -24.73 -7.12 -3.22
C ASP A 106 -23.32 -6.52 -3.39
N PHE A 107 -23.01 -5.42 -2.70
CA PHE A 107 -21.70 -4.76 -2.71
C PHE A 107 -20.72 -5.32 -1.69
N ALA A 108 -21.17 -6.20 -0.80
CA ALA A 108 -20.34 -6.80 0.26
C ALA A 108 -20.32 -8.32 0.16
N ILE A 109 -19.15 -8.92 0.20
CA ILE A 109 -18.97 -10.37 0.32
C ILE A 109 -18.83 -10.70 1.81
N THR A 110 -19.81 -11.36 2.37
CA THR A 110 -19.87 -11.73 3.79
C THR A 110 -19.43 -13.16 4.06
N GLU A 111 -19.34 -13.99 3.00
CA GLU A 111 -18.94 -15.38 3.10
C GLU A 111 -17.77 -15.71 2.18
N SER A 112 -16.89 -16.58 2.63
CA SER A 112 -15.82 -17.11 1.80
C SER A 112 -16.37 -18.05 0.70
N LYS A 113 -15.57 -18.38 -0.31
CA LYS A 113 -15.93 -19.37 -1.37
C LYS A 113 -16.32 -20.74 -0.83
N ARG A 114 -16.08 -21.03 0.45
CA ARG A 114 -16.42 -22.30 1.11
C ARG A 114 -17.66 -22.18 2.00
N GLY A 115 -18.38 -21.05 1.96
CA GLY A 115 -19.56 -20.78 2.79
C GLY A 115 -19.23 -20.53 4.27
N VAL A 116 -18.00 -20.13 4.59
CA VAL A 116 -17.61 -19.74 5.95
C VAL A 116 -17.79 -18.22 6.05
N PRO A 117 -18.54 -17.73 7.07
CA PRO A 117 -18.68 -16.31 7.32
C PRO A 117 -17.30 -15.65 7.50
N LEU A 118 -17.13 -14.46 6.97
CA LEU A 118 -15.96 -13.62 7.15
C LEU A 118 -16.15 -12.75 8.40
N ASP A 119 -15.09 -12.52 9.14
CA ASP A 119 -15.12 -11.63 10.32
C ASP A 119 -15.42 -10.18 9.91
N GLU A 120 -14.86 -9.76 8.76
CA GLU A 120 -15.15 -8.48 8.14
C GLU A 120 -15.60 -8.69 6.69
N PRO A 121 -16.68 -8.03 6.24
CA PRO A 121 -17.13 -8.07 4.86
C PRO A 121 -16.05 -7.52 3.91
N THR A 122 -15.85 -8.17 2.77
CA THR A 122 -14.96 -7.68 1.73
C THR A 122 -15.73 -7.06 0.57
N ILE A 123 -15.09 -6.14 -0.14
CA ILE A 123 -15.73 -5.43 -1.26
C ILE A 123 -16.04 -6.40 -2.41
N ASN A 124 -17.28 -6.38 -2.90
CA ASN A 124 -17.67 -7.03 -4.13
C ASN A 124 -17.37 -6.14 -5.34
N TRP A 125 -16.28 -6.43 -6.06
CA TRP A 125 -15.88 -5.70 -7.25
C TRP A 125 -16.67 -6.09 -8.51
N TYR A 126 -17.43 -7.16 -8.48
CA TYR A 126 -18.20 -7.63 -9.65
C TYR A 126 -19.49 -6.85 -9.83
N GLU A 127 -20.05 -6.29 -8.74
CA GLU A 127 -21.26 -5.47 -8.82
C GLU A 127 -20.95 -4.10 -9.41
N ARG A 128 -21.82 -3.62 -10.30
CA ARG A 128 -21.64 -2.34 -10.97
C ARG A 128 -22.30 -1.21 -10.18
N ILE A 129 -21.56 -0.13 -9.93
CA ILE A 129 -22.13 1.08 -9.35
C ILE A 129 -22.85 1.87 -10.44
N ASP A 130 -24.14 2.16 -10.24
CA ASP A 130 -24.84 3.17 -11.03
C ASP A 130 -24.74 4.51 -10.31
N TRP A 131 -23.92 5.39 -10.85
CA TRP A 131 -23.65 6.71 -10.26
C TRP A 131 -24.80 7.69 -10.44
N ASP A 132 -25.76 7.39 -11.35
CA ASP A 132 -26.92 8.22 -11.62
C ASP A 132 -28.17 7.80 -10.84
N ASP A 133 -28.12 6.64 -10.17
CA ASP A 133 -29.22 6.15 -9.34
C ASP A 133 -29.36 7.01 -8.07
N PRO A 134 -30.52 7.65 -7.83
CA PRO A 134 -30.76 8.47 -6.65
C PRO A 134 -30.61 7.72 -5.32
N ASP A 135 -30.99 6.44 -5.28
CA ASP A 135 -30.93 5.64 -4.05
C ASP A 135 -29.46 5.34 -3.69
N TYR A 136 -28.63 5.00 -4.69
CA TYR A 136 -27.19 4.84 -4.49
C TYR A 136 -26.52 6.16 -4.12
N GLN A 137 -26.89 7.26 -4.77
CA GLN A 137 -26.38 8.59 -4.41
C GLN A 137 -26.72 8.98 -2.97
N ASN A 138 -27.88 8.59 -2.46
CA ASN A 138 -28.24 8.85 -1.08
C ASN A 138 -27.46 7.96 -0.09
N ALA A 139 -27.26 6.70 -0.43
CA ALA A 139 -26.45 5.80 0.39
C ALA A 139 -24.96 6.23 0.44
N MET A 140 -24.48 6.88 -0.62
CA MET A 140 -23.11 7.43 -0.71
C MET A 140 -23.03 8.93 -0.36
N ASP A 141 -24.00 9.51 0.34
CA ASP A 141 -24.02 10.98 0.55
C ASP A 141 -22.79 11.51 1.27
N GLU A 142 -22.17 10.69 2.11
CA GLU A 142 -20.89 11.00 2.77
C GLU A 142 -19.75 11.27 1.79
N LEU A 143 -19.76 10.65 0.61
CA LEU A 143 -18.71 10.79 -0.40
C LEU A 143 -18.83 12.11 -1.19
N TYR A 144 -20.00 12.72 -1.17
CA TYR A 144 -20.26 13.93 -1.95
C TYR A 144 -19.96 15.21 -1.18
N ILE A 145 -19.74 16.31 -1.94
CA ILE A 145 -19.61 17.64 -1.40
C ILE A 145 -20.91 18.00 -0.62
N PRO A 146 -20.80 18.51 0.62
CA PRO A 146 -21.95 18.93 1.41
C PRO A 146 -22.84 19.93 0.66
N GLU A 147 -24.14 19.88 0.85
CA GLU A 147 -25.11 20.68 0.08
C GLU A 147 -24.80 22.18 0.10
N GLY A 148 -24.36 22.71 1.25
CA GLY A 148 -24.00 24.11 1.40
C GLY A 148 -22.77 24.58 0.63
N GLU A 149 -21.92 23.64 0.17
CA GLU A 149 -20.70 23.92 -0.60
C GLU A 149 -20.86 23.61 -2.10
N ARG A 150 -21.99 23.04 -2.53
CA ARG A 150 -22.23 22.63 -3.92
C ARG A 150 -22.35 23.82 -4.86
N PHE A 151 -21.59 23.79 -5.96
CA PHE A 151 -21.74 24.75 -7.03
C PHE A 151 -22.96 24.37 -7.91
N LEU A 152 -23.88 25.33 -8.12
CA LEU A 152 -25.12 25.13 -8.89
C LEU A 152 -25.93 23.87 -8.47
N PHE A 153 -25.93 23.54 -7.18
CA PHE A 153 -26.61 22.36 -6.62
C PHE A 153 -26.15 21.01 -7.18
N LYS A 154 -25.07 20.99 -7.94
CA LYS A 154 -24.56 19.77 -8.55
C LYS A 154 -23.91 18.86 -7.52
N LYS A 155 -24.33 17.60 -7.49
CA LYS A 155 -23.80 16.58 -6.60
C LYS A 155 -22.49 16.05 -7.21
N GLU A 156 -21.37 16.37 -6.61
CA GLU A 156 -20.01 15.97 -7.07
C GLU A 156 -19.27 15.30 -5.91
N VAL A 157 -18.43 14.33 -6.25
CA VAL A 157 -17.57 13.66 -5.26
C VAL A 157 -16.60 14.67 -4.65
N ASP A 158 -16.49 14.66 -3.32
CA ASP A 158 -15.57 15.52 -2.59
C ASP A 158 -14.14 14.96 -2.67
N PRO A 159 -13.20 15.64 -3.33
CA PRO A 159 -11.82 15.20 -3.39
C PRO A 159 -11.16 15.00 -2.02
N ARG A 160 -11.59 15.75 -1.00
CA ARG A 160 -11.08 15.67 0.38
C ARG A 160 -11.44 14.35 1.07
N LYS A 161 -12.47 13.65 0.57
CA LYS A 161 -12.92 12.34 1.06
C LYS A 161 -12.19 11.16 0.43
N LEU A 162 -11.43 11.42 -0.64
CA LEU A 162 -10.66 10.40 -1.32
C LEU A 162 -9.35 10.16 -0.56
N VAL A 163 -9.44 9.32 0.45
CA VAL A 163 -8.33 8.93 1.32
C VAL A 163 -8.03 7.46 1.11
N TYR A 164 -6.75 7.15 0.97
CA TYR A 164 -6.26 5.78 0.85
C TYR A 164 -5.54 5.37 2.13
N ASP A 165 -6.04 4.31 2.73
CA ASP A 165 -5.45 3.68 3.91
C ASP A 165 -4.50 2.58 3.47
N TYR A 166 -3.25 2.64 3.90
CA TYR A 166 -2.31 1.57 3.62
C TYR A 166 -1.54 1.12 4.86
N TYR A 167 -1.09 -0.11 4.80
CA TYR A 167 -0.40 -0.78 5.89
C TYR A 167 0.94 -1.31 5.41
N TRP A 168 1.97 -1.17 6.25
CA TRP A 168 3.27 -1.79 5.99
C TRP A 168 3.88 -2.31 7.28
N VAL A 169 4.81 -3.26 7.16
CA VAL A 169 5.56 -3.76 8.31
C VAL A 169 6.85 -2.98 8.43
N ASP A 170 7.09 -2.33 9.57
CA ASP A 170 8.36 -1.67 9.85
C ASP A 170 9.43 -2.69 10.24
N PHE A 171 10.05 -3.29 9.24
CA PHE A 171 11.15 -4.23 9.42
C PHE A 171 12.37 -3.60 10.09
N LYS A 172 12.56 -2.30 9.96
CA LYS A 172 13.69 -1.57 10.55
C LYS A 172 13.57 -1.52 12.08
N GLN A 173 12.39 -1.23 12.58
CA GLN A 173 12.11 -1.29 14.00
C GLN A 173 12.01 -2.74 14.52
N ALA A 174 11.42 -3.64 13.75
CA ALA A 174 11.32 -5.05 14.09
C ALA A 174 12.70 -5.73 14.24
N ALA A 175 13.69 -5.35 13.43
CA ALA A 175 15.05 -5.88 13.47
C ALA A 175 15.91 -5.35 14.66
N GLN A 176 15.43 -4.36 15.40
CA GLN A 176 16.16 -3.84 16.55
C GLN A 176 16.20 -4.87 17.68
N ARG A 177 17.38 -5.08 18.26
CA ARG A 177 17.57 -6.06 19.37
C ARG A 177 16.64 -5.81 20.56
N LYS A 178 16.34 -4.55 20.88
CA LYS A 178 15.40 -4.20 21.97
C LYS A 178 13.98 -4.69 21.73
N ASN A 179 13.60 -4.88 20.48
CA ASN A 179 12.26 -5.29 20.06
C ASN A 179 12.17 -6.79 19.74
N SER A 180 13.23 -7.55 20.00
CA SER A 180 13.21 -9.01 19.84
C SER A 180 12.36 -9.66 20.92
N PHE A 181 11.72 -10.80 20.56
CA PHE A 181 10.96 -11.60 21.52
C PHE A 181 11.91 -12.23 22.55
N ASN A 182 11.63 -12.02 23.84
CA ASN A 182 12.37 -12.64 24.93
C ASN A 182 11.77 -14.02 25.23
N TYR A 183 12.53 -15.07 24.92
CA TYR A 183 12.08 -16.46 25.12
C TYR A 183 12.07 -16.89 26.62
N GLU A 184 12.79 -16.18 27.47
CA GLU A 184 12.80 -16.46 28.90
C GLU A 184 11.54 -15.94 29.59
N THR A 185 11.17 -14.68 29.26
CA THR A 185 9.97 -14.03 29.83
C THR A 185 8.70 -14.30 29.01
N GLN A 186 8.85 -14.92 27.82
CA GLN A 186 7.76 -15.19 26.87
C GLN A 186 7.01 -13.89 26.44
N LYS A 187 7.73 -12.77 26.32
CA LYS A 187 7.15 -11.46 26.00
C LYS A 187 8.07 -10.64 25.11
N TYR A 188 7.50 -9.62 24.50
CA TYR A 188 8.23 -8.50 23.95
C TYR A 188 8.42 -7.46 25.05
N GLU A 189 9.61 -6.87 25.13
CA GLU A 189 9.95 -5.86 26.15
C GLU A 189 10.34 -4.51 25.52
N GLY A 190 10.26 -4.44 24.19
CA GLY A 190 10.64 -3.27 23.42
C GLY A 190 9.55 -2.23 23.23
N SER A 191 9.91 -1.18 22.51
CA SER A 191 9.00 -0.12 22.09
C SER A 191 9.32 0.32 20.67
N ILE A 192 8.30 0.74 19.95
CA ILE A 192 8.36 1.26 18.58
C ILE A 192 7.79 2.67 18.52
N VAL A 193 8.12 3.38 17.47
CA VAL A 193 7.55 4.69 17.17
C VAL A 193 6.55 4.50 16.00
N ASN A 194 5.31 4.89 16.22
CA ASN A 194 4.29 4.87 15.16
C ASN A 194 4.50 6.02 14.16
N PRO A 195 3.78 6.08 13.03
CA PRO A 195 3.89 7.16 12.05
C PRO A 195 3.59 8.56 12.64
N ASP A 196 2.76 8.64 13.67
CA ASP A 196 2.42 9.88 14.37
C ASP A 196 3.51 10.36 15.34
N GLY A 197 4.59 9.58 15.50
CA GLY A 197 5.71 9.89 16.38
C GLY A 197 5.50 9.46 17.84
N GLU A 198 4.45 8.72 18.15
CA GLU A 198 4.19 8.22 19.50
C GLU A 198 4.97 6.94 19.78
N ILE A 199 5.43 6.79 21.00
CA ILE A 199 6.14 5.59 21.46
C ILE A 199 5.12 4.61 22.05
N ILE A 200 4.96 3.45 21.39
CA ILE A 200 4.06 2.39 21.84
C ILE A 200 4.85 1.12 22.22
N PRO A 201 4.42 0.39 23.25
CA PRO A 201 5.06 -0.87 23.63
C PRO A 201 4.80 -1.95 22.58
N VAL A 202 5.75 -2.86 22.40
CA VAL A 202 5.57 -4.03 21.53
C VAL A 202 4.90 -5.13 22.34
N GLU A 203 3.65 -5.46 22.01
CA GLU A 203 2.91 -6.53 22.63
C GLU A 203 3.00 -7.85 21.87
N ASN A 204 2.98 -7.75 20.54
CA ASN A 204 3.01 -8.90 19.65
C ASN A 204 3.60 -8.49 18.27
N ARG A 205 3.62 -9.42 17.32
CA ARG A 205 4.14 -9.16 15.98
C ARG A 205 3.33 -8.12 15.21
N SER A 206 2.04 -8.00 15.48
CA SER A 206 1.19 -7.01 14.83
C SER A 206 1.50 -5.58 15.26
N SER A 207 2.21 -5.39 16.39
CA SER A 207 2.69 -4.07 16.81
C SER A 207 3.63 -3.41 15.77
N PHE A 208 4.28 -4.22 14.92
CA PHE A 208 5.15 -3.70 13.85
C PHE A 208 4.38 -3.33 12.57
N LEU A 209 3.07 -3.54 12.54
CA LEU A 209 2.22 -3.13 11.44
C LEU A 209 1.90 -1.64 11.59
N MET A 210 2.44 -0.84 10.69
CA MET A 210 2.19 0.59 10.62
C MET A 210 0.99 0.85 9.70
N HIS A 211 0.26 1.91 9.97
CA HIS A 211 -0.89 2.36 9.21
C HIS A 211 -0.77 3.85 8.94
N GLU A 212 -1.13 4.27 7.75
CA GLU A 212 -1.20 5.69 7.38
C GLU A 212 -2.36 5.90 6.42
N SER A 213 -2.98 7.07 6.55
CA SER A 213 -4.09 7.51 5.71
C SER A 213 -3.65 8.73 4.92
N VAL A 214 -3.65 8.62 3.58
CA VAL A 214 -3.21 9.71 2.71
C VAL A 214 -4.31 10.17 1.77
N PRO A 215 -4.51 11.48 1.59
CA PRO A 215 -5.38 12.00 0.55
C PRO A 215 -4.75 11.68 -0.82
N VAL A 216 -5.56 11.13 -1.74
CA VAL A 216 -5.05 10.69 -3.05
C VAL A 216 -5.32 11.68 -4.17
N TYR A 217 -6.18 12.67 -3.95
CA TYR A 217 -6.46 13.65 -4.99
C TYR A 217 -5.34 14.70 -5.04
N PRO A 218 -4.72 14.95 -6.21
CA PRO A 218 -3.62 15.89 -6.34
C PRO A 218 -4.00 17.30 -5.89
N ASP A 219 -3.05 18.03 -5.27
CA ASP A 219 -3.25 19.44 -4.92
C ASP A 219 -3.23 20.30 -6.19
N THR A 220 -4.41 20.58 -6.72
CA THR A 220 -4.56 21.40 -7.93
C THR A 220 -4.15 22.87 -7.72
N LEU A 221 -3.95 23.29 -6.47
CA LEU A 221 -3.53 24.66 -6.13
C LEU A 221 -2.00 24.82 -6.08
N CYS A 222 -1.24 23.73 -6.26
CA CYS A 222 0.23 23.75 -6.27
C CYS A 222 0.78 24.78 -7.29
N TRP A 223 0.16 24.90 -8.46
CA TRP A 223 0.54 25.86 -9.48
C TRP A 223 0.41 27.33 -9.05
N ILE A 224 -0.61 27.66 -8.25
CA ILE A 224 -0.84 29.01 -7.74
C ILE A 224 0.14 29.31 -6.60
N ARG A 225 0.38 28.34 -5.72
CA ARG A 225 1.27 28.48 -4.57
C ARG A 225 2.72 28.65 -4.98
N ASP A 226 3.18 27.81 -5.92
CA ASP A 226 4.59 27.73 -6.31
C ASP A 226 4.95 28.72 -7.43
N PHE A 227 3.97 29.12 -8.25
CA PHE A 227 4.13 30.03 -9.38
C PHE A 227 3.14 31.18 -9.27
N ALA A 228 3.46 32.16 -8.45
CA ALA A 228 2.60 33.31 -8.10
C ALA A 228 2.09 34.16 -9.32
N TYR A 229 2.57 33.89 -10.54
CA TYR A 229 2.20 34.59 -11.77
C TYR A 229 1.30 33.81 -12.72
N THR A 230 0.93 32.58 -12.38
CA THR A 230 0.04 31.75 -13.23
C THR A 230 -1.42 32.09 -12.96
N TYR A 231 -1.89 33.17 -13.55
CA TYR A 231 -3.32 33.53 -13.57
C TYR A 231 -4.19 32.62 -14.44
N ASN A 232 -3.68 31.48 -14.92
CA ASN A 232 -4.43 30.54 -15.73
C ASN A 232 -5.20 29.55 -14.85
N GLU A 233 -6.18 30.09 -14.12
CA GLU A 233 -7.11 29.30 -13.30
C GLU A 233 -7.69 28.08 -14.05
N PRO A 234 -8.10 28.17 -15.34
CA PRO A 234 -8.55 26.99 -16.09
C PRO A 234 -7.49 25.90 -16.26
N PHE A 235 -6.22 26.27 -16.44
CA PHE A 235 -5.11 25.33 -16.52
C PHE A 235 -4.90 24.63 -15.18
N THR A 236 -4.85 25.40 -14.12
CA THR A 236 -4.66 24.90 -12.76
C THR A 236 -5.76 23.93 -12.33
N LEU A 237 -7.03 24.32 -12.49
CA LEU A 237 -8.17 23.52 -12.07
C LEU A 237 -8.42 22.29 -12.94
N LYS A 238 -8.00 22.32 -14.20
CA LYS A 238 -8.28 21.25 -15.19
C LYS A 238 -7.07 20.41 -15.54
N TYR A 239 -5.89 20.76 -15.08
CA TYR A 239 -4.66 20.03 -15.44
C TYR A 239 -4.77 18.54 -15.14
N PHE A 240 -5.25 18.19 -13.96
CA PHE A 240 -5.42 16.79 -13.61
C PHE A 240 -6.64 16.12 -14.26
N SER A 241 -7.73 16.85 -14.47
CA SER A 241 -9.03 16.27 -14.86
C SER A 241 -9.30 16.27 -16.37
N HIS A 242 -8.62 17.10 -17.17
CA HIS A 242 -8.93 17.28 -18.58
C HIS A 242 -8.08 16.39 -19.47
N ALA A 243 -8.76 15.71 -20.42
CA ALA A 243 -8.13 14.76 -21.33
C ALA A 243 -6.96 15.30 -22.18
N ALA A 244 -6.91 16.63 -22.41
CA ALA A 244 -5.78 17.26 -23.13
C ALA A 244 -4.44 17.12 -22.38
N PHE A 245 -4.46 16.81 -21.09
CA PHE A 245 -3.28 16.66 -20.25
C PHE A 245 -3.06 15.21 -19.77
N ASP A 246 -3.73 14.24 -20.41
CA ASP A 246 -3.65 12.83 -20.02
C ASP A 246 -2.23 12.28 -20.00
N ASP A 247 -1.44 12.63 -21.02
CA ASP A 247 -0.07 12.15 -21.20
C ASP A 247 0.99 13.03 -20.48
N TYR A 248 0.55 14.05 -19.74
CA TYR A 248 1.43 14.88 -18.95
C TYR A 248 1.65 14.30 -17.56
N PRO A 249 2.81 14.52 -16.93
CA PRO A 249 3.09 14.02 -15.58
C PRO A 249 2.10 14.58 -14.55
N VAL A 250 1.72 13.77 -13.58
CA VAL A 250 0.88 14.23 -12.48
C VAL A 250 1.67 15.18 -11.57
N VAL A 251 1.03 16.25 -11.10
CA VAL A 251 1.61 17.27 -10.22
C VAL A 251 0.63 17.61 -9.11
N GLY A 252 1.15 17.75 -7.86
CA GLY A 252 0.35 18.12 -6.69
C GLY A 252 0.56 17.28 -5.46
#